data_df3280bb1eb406c50092211ee790d2be
#
_entry.id   df3280bb1eb406c50092211ee790d2be
#
_cell.length_a   1.000
_cell.length_b   1.000
_cell.length_c   1.000
_cell.angle_alpha   90.00
_cell.angle_beta   90.00
_cell.angle_gamma   90.00
#
_symmetry.space_group_name_H-M   'P 1'
#
loop_
_entity.id
_entity.type
_entity.pdbx_description
1 polymer ?
#
loop_
_entity_poly.entity_id
_entity_poly.type
_entity_poly.pdbx_seq_one_letter_code
_entity_poly.pdbx_strand_id
1 'polypeptide(L)'
;MGKTIHFFARRQHTYTDLEVVEGLQSRDRAMEEWFYHKARRYFDDSFNEVFFDKDRKQEIFQAAFLKLWMEMDNRRIRVADGRVCRLQGDGTCRPMTCALTTFLMAFAKTEYRELVRSMKEDPYAELYDDASRAETMVTAFDEDEEEMRNRIVDECIQTMSPTCIEILTLFYYQQKSLDEILEIRHEHNASKNGLKTAKNKCMNTLRERVTERLKY
;
A
#
# COMPACT_ATOMS: atom_id res chain seq x y z
N MET A 1 -22.72 -19.86 -48.05
CA MET A 1 -21.37 -20.11 -47.51
C MET A 1 -21.04 -18.98 -46.53
N GLY A 2 -21.29 -19.23 -45.26
CA GLY A 2 -21.01 -18.26 -44.18
C GLY A 2 -19.54 -18.35 -43.77
N LYS A 3 -18.80 -17.23 -43.86
CA LYS A 3 -17.44 -17.13 -43.33
C LYS A 3 -17.52 -16.89 -41.84
N THR A 4 -17.18 -17.91 -41.06
CA THR A 4 -16.99 -17.80 -39.61
C THR A 4 -15.72 -16.99 -39.37
N ILE A 5 -15.86 -15.77 -38.87
CA ILE A 5 -14.74 -14.94 -38.41
C ILE A 5 -14.34 -15.46 -37.04
N HIS A 6 -13.25 -16.21 -36.95
CA HIS A 6 -12.65 -16.57 -35.68
C HIS A 6 -11.99 -15.31 -35.08
N PHE A 7 -12.64 -14.71 -34.12
CA PHE A 7 -12.01 -13.76 -33.20
C PHE A 7 -11.01 -14.53 -32.34
N PHE A 8 -9.75 -14.51 -32.73
CA PHE A 8 -8.67 -14.89 -31.83
C PHE A 8 -8.62 -13.82 -30.73
N ALA A 9 -9.16 -14.15 -29.56
CA ALA A 9 -8.92 -13.39 -28.35
C ALA A 9 -7.39 -13.46 -28.11
N ARG A 10 -6.67 -12.40 -28.46
CA ARG A 10 -5.26 -12.22 -28.05
C ARG A 10 -5.29 -12.33 -26.52
N ARG A 11 -4.69 -13.40 -25.98
CA ARG A 11 -4.35 -13.46 -24.56
C ARG A 11 -3.53 -12.21 -24.26
N GLN A 12 -4.11 -11.27 -23.53
CA GLN A 12 -3.35 -10.11 -23.08
C GLN A 12 -2.27 -10.66 -22.15
N HIS A 13 -1.02 -10.52 -22.58
CA HIS A 13 0.12 -10.91 -21.76
C HIS A 13 0.11 -10.03 -20.51
N THR A 14 0.10 -10.64 -19.34
CA THR A 14 0.12 -9.93 -18.07
C THR A 14 1.56 -9.95 -17.58
N TYR A 15 2.18 -8.80 -17.52
CA TYR A 15 3.55 -8.65 -17.05
C TYR A 15 3.61 -8.55 -15.53
N THR A 16 4.63 -9.13 -14.92
CA THR A 16 4.97 -8.99 -13.51
C THR A 16 5.62 -7.63 -13.26
N ASP A 17 5.63 -7.16 -12.01
CA ASP A 17 6.31 -5.91 -11.65
C ASP A 17 7.82 -5.96 -11.94
N LEU A 18 8.43 -7.14 -11.87
CA LEU A 18 9.83 -7.35 -12.23
C LEU A 18 10.06 -7.08 -13.72
N GLU A 19 9.27 -7.73 -14.60
CA GLU A 19 9.34 -7.50 -16.04
C GLU A 19 9.08 -6.04 -16.40
N VAL A 20 8.14 -5.40 -15.68
CA VAL A 20 7.84 -3.97 -15.86
C VAL A 20 9.06 -3.10 -15.55
N VAL A 21 9.74 -3.33 -14.42
CA VAL A 21 10.93 -2.55 -14.06
C VAL A 21 12.06 -2.76 -15.06
N GLU A 22 12.31 -3.99 -15.49
CA GLU A 22 13.33 -4.30 -16.49
C GLU A 22 13.00 -3.70 -17.87
N GLY A 23 11.75 -3.81 -18.31
CA GLY A 23 11.26 -3.24 -19.57
C GLY A 23 11.36 -1.72 -19.59
N LEU A 24 10.94 -1.05 -18.51
CA LEU A 24 11.04 0.40 -18.41
C LEU A 24 12.50 0.89 -18.39
N GLN A 25 13.39 0.18 -17.70
CA GLN A 25 14.81 0.49 -17.66
C GLN A 25 15.53 0.25 -18.99
N SER A 26 15.02 -0.68 -19.79
CA SER A 26 15.51 -0.95 -21.17
C SER A 26 14.81 -0.10 -22.23
N ARG A 27 13.90 0.79 -21.87
CA ARG A 27 13.13 1.63 -22.79
C ARG A 27 12.25 0.82 -23.76
N ASP A 28 11.68 -0.28 -23.29
CA ASP A 28 10.70 -1.07 -24.05
C ASP A 28 9.37 -0.31 -24.14
N ARG A 29 9.10 0.22 -25.31
CA ARG A 29 7.92 1.06 -25.58
C ARG A 29 6.60 0.31 -25.39
N ALA A 30 6.57 -0.97 -25.73
CA ALA A 30 5.34 -1.79 -25.57
C ALA A 30 5.03 -2.02 -24.09
N MET A 31 6.09 -2.23 -23.28
CA MET A 31 5.98 -2.36 -21.83
C MET A 31 5.58 -1.04 -21.18
N GLU A 32 6.16 0.08 -21.61
CA GLU A 32 5.81 1.41 -21.16
C GLU A 32 4.32 1.69 -21.35
N GLU A 33 3.81 1.48 -22.57
CA GLU A 33 2.41 1.68 -22.91
C GLU A 33 1.48 0.75 -22.11
N TRP A 34 1.84 -0.52 -22.01
CA TRP A 34 1.06 -1.48 -21.24
C TRP A 34 0.97 -1.10 -19.77
N PHE A 35 2.09 -0.74 -19.14
CA PHE A 35 2.13 -0.38 -17.74
C PHE A 35 1.39 0.94 -17.48
N TYR A 36 1.54 1.93 -18.38
CA TYR A 36 0.77 3.17 -18.29
C TYR A 36 -0.74 2.91 -18.25
N HIS A 37 -1.24 2.07 -19.17
CA HIS A 37 -2.67 1.73 -19.20
C HIS A 37 -3.13 0.94 -17.97
N LYS A 38 -2.32 0.00 -17.48
CA LYS A 38 -2.60 -0.74 -16.25
C LYS A 38 -2.65 0.19 -15.04
N ALA A 39 -1.65 1.04 -14.90
CA ALA A 39 -1.53 2.00 -13.81
C ALA A 39 -2.68 3.03 -13.85
N ARG A 40 -3.04 3.51 -15.05
CA ARG A 40 -4.16 4.43 -15.24
C ARG A 40 -5.49 3.82 -14.82
N ARG A 41 -5.77 2.59 -15.23
CA ARG A 41 -7.00 1.89 -14.83
C ARG A 41 -7.06 1.73 -13.31
N TYR A 42 -5.98 1.26 -12.71
CA TYR A 42 -5.91 1.08 -11.25
C TYR A 42 -6.13 2.41 -10.50
N PHE A 43 -5.54 3.50 -10.99
CA PHE A 43 -5.76 4.84 -10.45
C PHE A 43 -7.21 5.28 -10.61
N ASP A 44 -7.79 5.11 -11.81
CA ASP A 44 -9.17 5.51 -12.08
C ASP A 44 -10.17 4.74 -11.20
N ASP A 45 -9.97 3.45 -10.99
CA ASP A 45 -10.80 2.62 -10.12
C ASP A 45 -10.68 3.06 -8.65
N SER A 46 -9.46 3.39 -8.19
CA SER A 46 -9.19 3.79 -6.81
C SER A 46 -9.65 5.21 -6.47
N PHE A 47 -9.68 6.12 -7.46
CA PHE A 47 -10.07 7.53 -7.28
C PHE A 47 -11.38 7.89 -7.99
N ASN A 48 -12.24 6.90 -8.27
CA ASN A 48 -13.45 7.14 -9.08
C ASN A 48 -14.44 8.12 -8.44
N GLU A 49 -14.52 8.13 -7.11
CA GLU A 49 -15.46 8.95 -6.34
C GLU A 49 -14.85 10.27 -5.85
N VAL A 50 -13.52 10.45 -6.00
CA VAL A 50 -12.76 11.55 -5.37
C VAL A 50 -12.76 12.81 -6.21
N PHE A 51 -12.78 12.68 -7.53
CA PHE A 51 -12.62 13.81 -8.43
C PHE A 51 -13.88 14.08 -9.25
N PHE A 52 -14.40 15.31 -9.11
CA PHE A 52 -15.43 15.84 -10.02
C PHE A 52 -14.79 16.46 -11.25
N ASP A 53 -13.56 17.00 -11.12
CA ASP A 53 -12.79 17.60 -12.19
C ASP A 53 -11.86 16.57 -12.84
N LYS A 54 -12.17 16.22 -14.10
CA LYS A 54 -11.40 15.26 -14.88
C LYS A 54 -9.99 15.74 -15.20
N ASP A 55 -9.80 17.05 -15.36
CA ASP A 55 -8.51 17.64 -15.73
C ASP A 55 -7.56 17.54 -14.55
N ARG A 56 -8.00 17.88 -13.34
CA ARG A 56 -7.23 17.73 -12.10
C ARG A 56 -6.91 16.27 -11.81
N LYS A 57 -7.87 15.37 -12.02
CA LYS A 57 -7.63 13.93 -11.89
C LYS A 57 -6.51 13.46 -12.83
N GLN A 58 -6.53 13.97 -14.07
CA GLN A 58 -5.51 13.69 -15.07
C GLN A 58 -4.13 14.23 -14.66
N GLU A 59 -4.05 15.45 -14.16
CA GLU A 59 -2.81 16.07 -13.70
C GLU A 59 -2.18 15.29 -12.56
N ILE A 60 -2.97 14.89 -11.56
CA ILE A 60 -2.48 14.09 -10.42
C ILE A 60 -1.94 12.73 -10.90
N PHE A 61 -2.67 12.06 -11.79
CA PHE A 61 -2.18 10.80 -12.35
C PHE A 61 -0.85 10.98 -13.07
N GLN A 62 -0.75 12.00 -13.92
CA GLN A 62 0.47 12.27 -14.70
C GLN A 62 1.65 12.61 -13.78
N ALA A 63 1.45 13.44 -12.77
CA ALA A 63 2.48 13.78 -11.80
C ALA A 63 2.95 12.55 -11.01
N ALA A 64 2.02 11.75 -10.52
CA ALA A 64 2.33 10.52 -9.79
C ALA A 64 3.05 9.48 -10.67
N PHE A 65 2.59 9.30 -11.92
CA PHE A 65 3.21 8.38 -12.86
C PHE A 65 4.63 8.82 -13.22
N LEU A 66 4.83 10.13 -13.46
CA LEU A 66 6.15 10.68 -13.72
C LEU A 66 7.10 10.48 -12.54
N LYS A 67 6.65 10.69 -11.29
CA LYS A 67 7.45 10.43 -10.09
C LYS A 67 7.86 8.96 -10.00
N LEU A 68 6.92 8.03 -10.21
CA LEU A 68 7.22 6.60 -10.24
C LEU A 68 8.23 6.26 -11.35
N TRP A 69 8.03 6.80 -12.54
CA TRP A 69 8.95 6.64 -13.67
C TRP A 69 10.36 7.10 -13.32
N MET A 70 10.50 8.30 -12.74
CA MET A 70 11.79 8.84 -12.32
C MET A 70 12.49 7.96 -11.26
N GLU A 71 11.75 7.35 -10.34
CA GLU A 71 12.32 6.39 -9.38
C GLU A 71 12.93 5.16 -10.10
N MET A 72 12.31 4.70 -11.19
CA MET A 72 12.84 3.59 -12.01
C MET A 72 13.97 4.03 -12.93
N ASP A 73 13.86 5.16 -13.59
CA ASP A 73 14.90 5.70 -14.50
C ASP A 73 16.20 6.01 -13.73
N ASN A 74 16.08 6.60 -12.53
CA ASN A 74 17.19 6.85 -11.63
C ASN A 74 17.69 5.59 -10.87
N ARG A 75 17.18 4.41 -11.20
CA ARG A 75 17.51 3.13 -10.56
C ARG A 75 17.32 3.09 -9.05
N ARG A 76 16.47 3.98 -8.51
CA ARG A 76 16.03 3.89 -7.12
C ARG A 76 15.08 2.73 -6.91
N ILE A 77 14.24 2.43 -7.91
CA ILE A 77 13.52 1.16 -8.01
C ILE A 77 14.24 0.35 -9.08
N ARG A 78 14.69 -0.84 -8.72
CA ARG A 78 15.46 -1.72 -9.61
C ARG A 78 15.22 -3.19 -9.28
N VAL A 79 15.61 -4.06 -10.19
CA VAL A 79 15.67 -5.49 -9.92
C VAL A 79 17.01 -5.82 -9.26
N ALA A 80 16.98 -6.50 -8.13
CA ALA A 80 18.14 -7.06 -7.44
C ALA A 80 17.75 -8.42 -6.86
N ASP A 81 18.61 -9.42 -7.05
CA ASP A 81 18.41 -10.80 -6.59
C ASP A 81 17.04 -11.39 -7.00
N GLY A 82 16.59 -11.08 -8.24
CA GLY A 82 15.33 -11.56 -8.79
C GLY A 82 14.07 -10.93 -8.13
N ARG A 83 14.22 -9.80 -7.46
CA ARG A 83 13.12 -9.06 -6.81
C ARG A 83 13.18 -7.58 -7.14
N VAL A 84 12.00 -6.96 -7.17
CA VAL A 84 11.92 -5.50 -7.25
C VAL A 84 12.29 -4.91 -5.89
N CYS A 85 13.30 -4.06 -5.88
CA CYS A 85 13.86 -3.46 -4.68
C CYS A 85 13.87 -1.93 -4.81
N ARG A 86 13.75 -1.25 -3.68
CA ARG A 86 13.89 0.21 -3.58
C ARG A 86 15.14 0.59 -2.80
N LEU A 87 15.94 1.49 -3.37
CA LEU A 87 17.12 2.07 -2.73
C LEU A 87 16.68 3.00 -1.60
N GLN A 88 17.21 2.78 -0.41
CA GLN A 88 16.97 3.61 0.77
C GLN A 88 18.01 4.75 0.84
N GLY A 89 17.75 5.76 1.70
CA GLY A 89 18.68 6.86 1.91
C GLY A 89 20.05 6.46 2.49
N ASP A 90 20.12 5.30 3.13
CA ASP A 90 21.37 4.71 3.65
C ASP A 90 22.16 3.91 2.60
N GLY A 91 21.70 3.90 1.33
CA GLY A 91 22.31 3.14 0.24
C GLY A 91 21.92 1.66 0.20
N THR A 92 21.14 1.15 1.15
CA THR A 92 20.67 -0.23 1.12
C THR A 92 19.50 -0.40 0.14
N CYS A 93 19.44 -1.55 -0.53
CA CYS A 93 18.32 -1.90 -1.40
C CYS A 93 17.37 -2.84 -0.66
N ARG A 94 16.13 -2.41 -0.40
CA ARG A 94 15.13 -3.23 0.26
C ARG A 94 14.10 -3.74 -0.73
N PRO A 95 13.71 -5.03 -0.67
CA PRO A 95 12.62 -5.55 -1.48
C PRO A 95 11.35 -4.73 -1.27
N MET A 96 10.65 -4.44 -2.35
CA MET A 96 9.33 -3.80 -2.27
C MET A 96 8.30 -4.79 -1.71
N THR A 97 7.47 -4.29 -0.81
CA THR A 97 6.42 -5.09 -0.15
C THR A 97 5.04 -4.86 -0.76
N CYS A 98 4.93 -3.98 -1.75
CA CYS A 98 3.70 -3.69 -2.46
C CYS A 98 3.94 -3.65 -3.97
N ALA A 99 2.87 -3.81 -4.75
CA ALA A 99 2.92 -3.70 -6.20
C ALA A 99 3.28 -2.27 -6.66
N LEU A 100 3.84 -2.13 -7.86
CA LEU A 100 4.17 -0.83 -8.45
C LEU A 100 2.95 0.07 -8.59
N THR A 101 1.78 -0.48 -8.89
CA THR A 101 0.52 0.26 -8.95
C THR A 101 0.10 0.81 -7.58
N THR A 102 0.26 0.02 -6.51
CA THR A 102 0.02 0.47 -5.13
C THR A 102 1.02 1.56 -4.73
N PHE A 103 2.28 1.42 -5.14
CA PHE A 103 3.30 2.44 -4.88
C PHE A 103 3.03 3.74 -5.64
N LEU A 104 2.49 3.66 -6.87
CA LEU A 104 1.98 4.83 -7.61
C LEU A 104 0.92 5.59 -6.81
N MET A 105 0.01 4.87 -6.13
CA MET A 105 -1.05 5.51 -5.33
C MET A 105 -0.50 6.32 -4.16
N ALA A 106 0.65 5.93 -3.58
CA ALA A 106 1.31 6.74 -2.55
C ALA A 106 1.76 8.10 -3.10
N PHE A 107 2.27 8.15 -4.34
CA PHE A 107 2.56 9.42 -5.00
C PHE A 107 1.29 10.20 -5.31
N ALA A 108 0.27 9.54 -5.86
CA ALA A 108 -0.99 10.20 -6.20
C ALA A 108 -1.67 10.84 -4.97
N LYS A 109 -1.66 10.16 -3.82
CA LYS A 109 -2.15 10.71 -2.56
C LYS A 109 -1.35 11.94 -2.10
N THR A 110 -0.03 11.92 -2.29
CA THR A 110 0.82 13.08 -1.98
C THR A 110 0.49 14.27 -2.87
N GLU A 111 0.37 14.06 -4.19
CA GLU A 111 -0.02 15.11 -5.15
C GLU A 111 -1.39 15.70 -4.81
N TYR A 112 -2.34 14.83 -4.46
CA TYR A 112 -3.67 15.27 -4.07
C TYR A 112 -3.65 16.11 -2.79
N ARG A 113 -2.89 15.70 -1.77
CA ARG A 113 -2.73 16.49 -0.53
C ARG A 113 -2.07 17.85 -0.79
N GLU A 114 -1.08 17.91 -1.69
CA GLU A 114 -0.45 19.17 -2.10
C GLU A 114 -1.44 20.07 -2.84
N LEU A 115 -2.25 19.50 -3.73
CA LEU A 115 -3.32 20.23 -4.41
C LEU A 115 -4.32 20.83 -3.41
N VAL A 116 -4.83 20.02 -2.46
CA VAL A 116 -5.77 20.50 -1.42
C VAL A 116 -5.17 21.59 -0.57
N ARG A 117 -3.87 21.49 -0.24
CA ARG A 117 -3.16 22.54 0.50
C ARG A 117 -3.08 23.83 -0.31
N SER A 118 -2.70 23.76 -1.57
CA SER A 118 -2.61 24.95 -2.44
C SER A 118 -3.97 25.62 -2.62
N MET A 119 -5.07 24.85 -2.69
CA MET A 119 -6.43 25.40 -2.76
C MET A 119 -6.81 26.16 -1.48
N LYS A 120 -6.37 25.72 -0.31
CA LYS A 120 -6.62 26.42 0.97
C LYS A 120 -5.82 27.72 1.10
N GLU A 121 -4.66 27.80 0.47
CA GLU A 121 -3.80 29.00 0.45
C GLU A 121 -4.26 30.02 -0.58
N ASP A 122 -5.19 29.66 -1.48
CA ASP A 122 -5.76 30.57 -2.46
C ASP A 122 -6.82 31.47 -1.79
N PRO A 123 -6.67 32.81 -1.82
CA PRO A 123 -7.66 33.75 -1.25
C PRO A 123 -9.06 33.62 -1.87
N TYR A 124 -9.18 33.00 -3.04
CA TYR A 124 -10.43 32.74 -3.74
C TYR A 124 -10.98 31.32 -3.52
N ALA A 125 -10.35 30.52 -2.67
CA ALA A 125 -10.76 29.12 -2.41
C ALA A 125 -12.19 29.01 -1.84
N GLU A 126 -12.68 30.04 -1.15
CA GLU A 126 -14.07 30.10 -0.65
C GLU A 126 -15.15 30.08 -1.76
N LEU A 127 -14.76 30.39 -3.00
CA LEU A 127 -15.66 30.31 -4.16
C LEU A 127 -15.77 28.88 -4.74
N TYR A 128 -14.88 27.98 -4.32
CA TYR A 128 -14.87 26.59 -4.78
C TYR A 128 -15.31 25.67 -3.64
N ASP A 129 -16.53 25.15 -3.74
CA ASP A 129 -17.11 24.13 -2.82
C ASP A 129 -16.28 22.82 -2.78
N ASP A 130 -15.31 22.69 -3.68
CA ASP A 130 -14.41 21.57 -3.83
C ASP A 130 -13.39 21.40 -2.69
N ALA A 131 -12.94 22.48 -2.04
CA ALA A 131 -11.89 22.40 -1.03
C ALA A 131 -12.38 21.67 0.26
N SER A 132 -13.60 21.91 0.70
CA SER A 132 -14.20 21.25 1.86
C SER A 132 -14.47 19.76 1.58
N ARG A 133 -14.92 19.42 0.37
CA ARG A 133 -15.12 18.05 -0.09
C ARG A 133 -13.79 17.29 -0.20
N ALA A 134 -12.75 17.96 -0.74
CA ALA A 134 -11.42 17.39 -0.87
C ALA A 134 -10.81 17.04 0.49
N GLU A 135 -11.04 17.84 1.54
CA GLU A 135 -10.54 17.57 2.88
C GLU A 135 -11.24 16.35 3.51
N THR A 136 -12.56 16.25 3.38
CA THR A 136 -13.35 15.10 3.86
C THR A 136 -12.89 13.80 3.16
N MET A 137 -12.52 13.88 1.87
CA MET A 137 -12.06 12.73 1.12
C MET A 137 -10.62 12.31 1.44
N VAL A 138 -9.72 13.26 1.77
CA VAL A 138 -8.37 12.91 2.26
C VAL A 138 -8.46 12.12 3.57
N THR A 139 -9.33 12.55 4.49
CA THR A 139 -9.60 11.82 5.74
C THR A 139 -10.20 10.43 5.48
N ALA A 140 -11.19 10.33 4.59
CA ALA A 140 -11.79 9.04 4.23
C ALA A 140 -10.78 8.05 3.64
N PHE A 141 -9.83 8.51 2.81
CA PHE A 141 -8.77 7.64 2.29
C PHE A 141 -7.81 7.12 3.36
N ASP A 142 -7.47 7.97 4.33
CA ASP A 142 -6.62 7.56 5.43
C ASP A 142 -7.38 6.59 6.37
N GLU A 143 -8.69 6.79 6.56
CA GLU A 143 -9.58 5.89 7.30
C GLU A 143 -9.74 4.53 6.61
N ASP A 144 -9.96 4.48 5.29
CA ASP A 144 -10.08 3.24 4.52
C ASP A 144 -8.78 2.41 4.53
N GLU A 145 -7.62 3.06 4.41
CA GLU A 145 -6.32 2.38 4.53
C GLU A 145 -6.08 1.86 5.95
N GLU A 146 -6.44 2.63 6.94
CA GLU A 146 -6.31 2.24 8.35
C GLU A 146 -7.28 1.10 8.68
N GLU A 147 -8.53 1.17 8.22
CA GLU A 147 -9.51 0.10 8.38
C GLU A 147 -9.06 -1.18 7.70
N MET A 148 -8.54 -1.10 6.47
CA MET A 148 -7.99 -2.25 5.76
C MET A 148 -6.80 -2.86 6.50
N ARG A 149 -5.87 -2.04 7.00
CA ARG A 149 -4.73 -2.51 7.81
C ARG A 149 -5.20 -3.17 9.09
N ASN A 150 -6.16 -2.56 9.79
CA ASN A 150 -6.73 -3.09 11.02
C ASN A 150 -7.41 -4.43 10.77
N ARG A 151 -8.19 -4.56 9.69
CA ARG A 151 -8.80 -5.84 9.28
C ARG A 151 -7.77 -6.93 9.02
N ILE A 152 -6.70 -6.62 8.27
CA ILE A 152 -5.61 -7.57 8.03
C ILE A 152 -4.92 -7.99 9.33
N VAL A 153 -4.68 -7.05 10.23
CA VAL A 153 -4.09 -7.32 11.55
C VAL A 153 -5.00 -8.24 12.36
N ASP A 154 -6.30 -7.94 12.43
CA ASP A 154 -7.30 -8.74 13.15
C ASP A 154 -7.40 -10.17 12.60
N GLU A 155 -7.47 -10.31 11.28
CA GLU A 155 -7.45 -11.62 10.63
C GLU A 155 -6.16 -12.40 10.93
N CYS A 156 -5.01 -11.73 10.90
CA CYS A 156 -3.73 -12.36 11.23
C CYS A 156 -3.67 -12.80 12.70
N ILE A 157 -4.18 -11.98 13.63
CA ILE A 157 -4.27 -12.33 15.05
C ILE A 157 -5.12 -13.59 15.24
N GLN A 158 -6.31 -13.66 14.62
CA GLN A 158 -7.21 -14.80 14.73
C GLN A 158 -6.60 -16.12 14.26
N THR A 159 -5.60 -16.08 13.38
CA THR A 159 -4.89 -17.29 12.92
C THR A 159 -3.70 -17.69 13.79
N MET A 160 -3.40 -16.94 14.85
CA MET A 160 -2.30 -17.22 15.76
C MET A 160 -2.66 -18.32 16.78
N SER A 161 -1.65 -18.77 17.54
CA SER A 161 -1.91 -19.69 18.65
C SER A 161 -2.78 -19.02 19.72
N PRO A 162 -3.64 -19.78 20.42
CA PRO A 162 -4.49 -19.24 21.50
C PRO A 162 -3.70 -18.42 22.54
N THR A 163 -2.51 -18.90 22.90
CA THR A 163 -1.61 -18.19 23.82
C THR A 163 -1.16 -16.83 23.28
N CYS A 164 -0.85 -16.73 22.00
CA CYS A 164 -0.48 -15.45 21.41
C CYS A 164 -1.65 -14.50 21.31
N ILE A 165 -2.84 -14.99 20.93
CA ILE A 165 -4.07 -14.20 20.89
C ILE A 165 -4.33 -13.60 22.27
N GLU A 166 -4.30 -14.42 23.32
CA GLU A 166 -4.55 -14.00 24.69
C GLU A 166 -3.54 -12.94 25.16
N ILE A 167 -2.22 -13.21 25.00
CA ILE A 167 -1.18 -12.27 25.43
C ILE A 167 -1.29 -10.92 24.70
N LEU A 168 -1.50 -10.95 23.39
CA LEU A 168 -1.60 -9.72 22.60
C LEU A 168 -2.88 -8.96 22.92
N THR A 169 -4.01 -9.64 23.11
CA THR A 169 -5.27 -9.03 23.49
C THR A 169 -5.18 -8.36 24.87
N LEU A 170 -4.68 -9.08 25.86
CA LEU A 170 -4.53 -8.53 27.22
C LEU A 170 -3.59 -7.32 27.22
N PHE A 171 -2.48 -7.38 26.52
CA PHE A 171 -1.47 -6.34 26.57
C PHE A 171 -1.84 -5.10 25.75
N TYR A 172 -2.30 -5.27 24.48
CA TYR A 172 -2.53 -4.16 23.55
C TYR A 172 -3.96 -3.65 23.52
N TYR A 173 -4.96 -4.53 23.61
CA TYR A 173 -6.38 -4.11 23.58
C TYR A 173 -6.92 -3.78 24.97
N GLN A 174 -6.56 -4.58 25.97
CA GLN A 174 -7.00 -4.33 27.35
C GLN A 174 -6.00 -3.53 28.19
N GLN A 175 -4.86 -3.16 27.60
CA GLN A 175 -3.80 -2.33 28.21
C GLN A 175 -3.32 -2.87 29.57
N LYS A 176 -3.31 -4.19 29.75
CA LYS A 176 -2.84 -4.84 30.96
C LYS A 176 -1.32 -4.82 31.05
N SER A 177 -0.80 -4.56 32.25
CA SER A 177 0.63 -4.71 32.54
C SER A 177 1.04 -6.19 32.50
N LEU A 178 2.36 -6.46 32.35
CA LEU A 178 2.85 -7.82 32.37
C LEU A 178 2.56 -8.53 33.70
N ASP A 179 2.53 -7.81 34.80
CA ASP A 179 2.24 -8.36 36.13
C ASP A 179 0.76 -8.77 36.23
N GLU A 180 -0.17 -7.92 35.80
CA GLU A 180 -1.60 -8.24 35.73
C GLU A 180 -1.88 -9.44 34.79
N ILE A 181 -1.14 -9.55 33.67
CA ILE A 181 -1.30 -10.69 32.74
C ILE A 181 -0.85 -11.99 33.41
N LEU A 182 0.22 -11.97 34.20
CA LEU A 182 0.67 -13.15 34.94
C LEU A 182 -0.38 -13.59 35.97
N GLU A 183 -0.99 -12.64 36.67
CA GLU A 183 -2.09 -12.90 37.63
C GLU A 183 -3.32 -13.50 36.92
N ILE A 184 -3.75 -12.92 35.79
CA ILE A 184 -4.91 -13.39 35.04
C ILE A 184 -4.70 -14.81 34.52
N ARG A 185 -3.48 -15.15 34.07
CA ARG A 185 -3.16 -16.45 33.51
C ARG A 185 -2.89 -17.52 34.57
N HIS A 186 -2.87 -17.14 35.85
CA HIS A 186 -2.53 -18.05 36.98
C HIS A 186 -1.22 -18.85 36.78
N GLU A 187 -0.28 -18.27 36.03
CA GLU A 187 1.02 -18.90 35.74
C GLU A 187 1.98 -18.64 36.90
N HIS A 188 1.80 -19.34 38.01
CA HIS A 188 2.60 -19.19 39.24
C HIS A 188 4.10 -19.41 39.04
N ASN A 189 4.52 -20.09 37.98
CA ASN A 189 5.91 -20.37 37.65
C ASN A 189 6.46 -19.54 36.48
N ALA A 190 5.66 -18.67 35.87
CA ALA A 190 6.12 -17.85 34.77
C ALA A 190 6.79 -16.56 35.28
N SER A 191 7.98 -16.28 34.77
CA SER A 191 8.64 -15.03 35.08
C SER A 191 8.14 -13.87 34.18
N LYS A 192 8.15 -12.65 34.70
CA LYS A 192 7.87 -11.44 33.91
C LYS A 192 8.75 -11.34 32.65
N ASN A 193 10.01 -11.76 32.73
CA ASN A 193 10.91 -11.82 31.60
C ASN A 193 10.49 -12.89 30.57
N GLY A 194 10.02 -14.05 31.05
CA GLY A 194 9.47 -15.09 30.17
C GLY A 194 8.25 -14.61 29.41
N LEU A 195 7.31 -13.95 30.08
CA LEU A 195 6.13 -13.37 29.44
C LEU A 195 6.50 -12.24 28.45
N LYS A 196 7.46 -11.39 28.80
CA LYS A 196 8.00 -10.36 27.88
C LYS A 196 8.56 -10.99 26.61
N THR A 197 9.33 -12.07 26.74
CA THR A 197 9.91 -12.79 25.61
C THR A 197 8.82 -13.44 24.77
N ALA A 198 7.82 -14.09 25.38
CA ALA A 198 6.67 -14.68 24.69
C ALA A 198 5.87 -13.61 23.93
N LYS A 199 5.56 -12.47 24.55
CA LYS A 199 4.89 -11.34 23.91
C LYS A 199 5.66 -10.87 22.66
N ASN A 200 6.98 -10.69 22.79
CA ASN A 200 7.80 -10.22 21.66
C ASN A 200 7.83 -11.27 20.53
N LYS A 201 7.88 -12.55 20.84
CA LYS A 201 7.81 -13.63 19.85
C LYS A 201 6.46 -13.60 19.12
N CYS A 202 5.35 -13.47 19.85
CA CYS A 202 4.02 -13.37 19.27
C CYS A 202 3.91 -12.12 18.35
N MET A 203 4.45 -10.97 18.78
CA MET A 203 4.44 -9.75 17.99
C MET A 203 5.28 -9.90 16.70
N ASN A 204 6.43 -10.56 16.75
CA ASN A 204 7.24 -10.79 15.55
C ASN A 204 6.51 -11.73 14.57
N THR A 205 5.90 -12.80 15.06
CA THR A 205 5.07 -13.69 14.22
C THR A 205 3.89 -12.93 13.59
N LEU A 206 3.24 -12.03 14.32
CA LEU A 206 2.18 -11.20 13.78
C LEU A 206 2.71 -10.30 12.66
N ARG A 207 3.83 -9.61 12.89
CA ARG A 207 4.46 -8.75 11.85
C ARG A 207 4.81 -9.51 10.58
N GLU A 208 5.38 -10.70 10.71
CA GLU A 208 5.69 -11.56 9.57
C GLU A 208 4.44 -11.91 8.76
N ARG A 209 3.36 -12.34 9.42
CA ARG A 209 2.08 -12.67 8.77
C ARG A 209 1.41 -11.48 8.09
N VAL A 210 1.36 -10.33 8.78
CA VAL A 210 0.82 -9.09 8.20
C VAL A 210 1.65 -8.66 7.00
N THR A 211 2.98 -8.70 7.10
CA THR A 211 3.87 -8.37 5.98
C THR A 211 3.67 -9.32 4.79
N GLU A 212 3.44 -10.60 5.05
CA GLU A 212 3.18 -11.60 4.02
C GLU A 212 1.84 -11.36 3.32
N ARG A 213 0.79 -11.01 4.08
CA ARG A 213 -0.53 -10.70 3.52
C ARG A 213 -0.59 -9.38 2.75
N LEU A 214 0.20 -8.38 3.14
CA LEU A 214 0.32 -7.11 2.43
C LEU A 214 1.12 -7.23 1.11
N LYS A 215 1.74 -8.40 0.84
CA LYS A 215 2.43 -8.65 -0.44
C LYS A 215 1.49 -9.09 -1.57
N TYR A 216 0.26 -9.43 -1.27
CA TYR A 216 -0.77 -9.87 -2.22
C TYR A 216 -1.87 -8.83 -2.34
#